data_71c52e2a1a7a2659d6a9451fb4d11350
#
_entry.id   71c52e2a1a7a2659d6a9451fb4d11350
#
_cell.length_a   1.000
_cell.length_b   1.000
_cell.length_c   1.000
_cell.angle_alpha   90.00
_cell.angle_beta   90.00
_cell.angle_gamma   90.00
#
_symmetry.space_group_name_H-M   'P 1'
#
loop_
_entity.id
_entity.type
_entity.pdbx_description
1 polymer ?
#
loop_
_entity_poly.entity_id
_entity_poly.type
_entity_poly.pdbx_seq_one_letter_code
_entity_poly.pdbx_strand_id
1 'polypeptide(L)'
;MNTPTERVLGIGGVFFRSRDPKKLAQWYQLNLGIDPQVWQQDAGPTAFTPFKMDTDYFGSKQQAWMLNFRVRSLDAMVAQLQKADIEVKVDPENYSYGRFARLHDPEGNPIELWEPASPA
;
A
#
# COMPACT_ATOMS: atom_id res chain seq x y z
N MET A 1 -21.80 -22.57 -0.07
CA MET A 1 -20.40 -22.95 0.22
C MET A 1 -20.15 -22.87 1.71
N ASN A 2 -19.55 -23.90 2.26
CA ASN A 2 -19.28 -23.93 3.70
C ASN A 2 -18.03 -23.08 4.02
N THR A 3 -18.08 -22.37 5.15
CA THR A 3 -16.89 -21.71 5.67
C THR A 3 -15.92 -22.78 6.18
N PRO A 4 -14.68 -22.78 5.77
CA PRO A 4 -13.72 -23.77 6.25
C PRO A 4 -13.49 -23.62 7.76
N THR A 5 -13.28 -24.76 8.44
CA THR A 5 -12.93 -24.78 9.86
C THR A 5 -11.59 -24.08 10.09
N GLU A 6 -10.61 -24.42 9.28
CA GLU A 6 -9.31 -23.73 9.28
C GLU A 6 -9.30 -22.68 8.19
N ARG A 7 -8.69 -21.54 8.48
CA ARG A 7 -8.58 -20.44 7.52
C ARG A 7 -7.27 -19.71 7.73
N VAL A 8 -6.81 -18.99 6.72
CA VAL A 8 -5.65 -18.11 6.90
C VAL A 8 -6.00 -16.95 7.83
N LEU A 9 -5.06 -16.60 8.69
CA LEU A 9 -5.24 -15.54 9.68
C LEU A 9 -4.96 -14.16 9.11
N GLY A 10 -4.17 -14.09 8.05
CA GLY A 10 -3.79 -12.85 7.42
C GLY A 10 -2.59 -13.03 6.52
N ILE A 11 -2.09 -11.93 6.00
CA ILE A 11 -0.90 -11.95 5.15
C ILE A 11 0.32 -11.99 6.05
N GLY A 12 1.19 -13.00 5.86
CA GLY A 12 2.43 -13.15 6.63
C GLY A 12 3.61 -12.41 6.01
N GLY A 13 3.53 -12.09 4.73
CA GLY A 13 4.60 -11.37 4.07
C GLY A 13 4.23 -11.02 2.65
N VAL A 14 4.97 -10.08 2.08
CA VAL A 14 4.86 -9.69 0.67
C VAL A 14 6.27 -9.80 0.08
N PHE A 15 6.40 -10.56 -1.01
CA PHE A 15 7.70 -10.81 -1.63
C PHE A 15 7.64 -10.41 -3.10
N PHE A 16 8.60 -9.61 -3.52
CA PHE A 16 8.62 -9.12 -4.90
C PHE A 16 10.06 -8.92 -5.36
N ARG A 17 10.25 -8.90 -6.67
CA ARG A 17 11.57 -8.74 -7.26
C ARG A 17 12.02 -7.29 -7.18
N SER A 18 13.32 -7.08 -6.97
CA SER A 18 13.92 -5.76 -6.89
C SER A 18 15.28 -5.79 -7.56
N ARG A 19 15.64 -4.70 -8.24
CA ARG A 19 16.98 -4.55 -8.82
C ARG A 19 18.05 -4.37 -7.75
N ASP A 20 17.68 -3.72 -6.64
CA ASP A 20 18.57 -3.47 -5.51
C ASP A 20 17.76 -3.64 -4.22
N PRO A 21 17.61 -4.89 -3.74
CA PRO A 21 16.73 -5.16 -2.59
C PRO A 21 17.10 -4.39 -1.33
N LYS A 22 18.39 -4.26 -1.07
CA LYS A 22 18.86 -3.59 0.15
C LYS A 22 18.51 -2.11 0.14
N LYS A 23 18.74 -1.45 -0.99
CA LYS A 23 18.44 -0.03 -1.15
C LYS A 23 16.93 0.23 -1.14
N LEU A 24 16.16 -0.65 -1.78
CA LEU A 24 14.71 -0.53 -1.80
C LEU A 24 14.11 -0.73 -0.41
N ALA A 25 14.58 -1.75 0.33
CA ALA A 25 14.13 -1.98 1.71
C ALA A 25 14.41 -0.76 2.60
N GLN A 26 15.56 -0.13 2.42
CA GLN A 26 15.95 1.06 3.15
C GLN A 26 15.00 2.23 2.85
N TRP A 27 14.59 2.40 1.60
CA TRP A 27 13.64 3.42 1.20
C TRP A 27 12.28 3.24 1.90
N TYR A 28 11.77 1.99 1.93
CA TYR A 28 10.51 1.70 2.62
C TYR A 28 10.61 1.96 4.12
N GLN A 29 11.74 1.62 4.74
CA GLN A 29 11.94 1.88 6.16
C GLN A 29 11.99 3.37 6.47
N LEU A 30 12.76 4.14 5.69
CA LEU A 30 12.94 5.57 5.92
C LEU A 30 11.68 6.38 5.66
N ASN A 31 10.93 6.03 4.63
CA ASN A 31 9.85 6.89 4.16
C ASN A 31 8.46 6.40 4.60
N LEU A 32 8.30 5.11 4.83
CA LEU A 32 7.00 4.52 5.18
C LEU A 32 7.02 3.79 6.53
N GLY A 33 8.17 3.70 7.17
CA GLY A 33 8.27 3.08 8.49
C GLY A 33 8.11 1.57 8.49
N ILE A 34 8.40 0.91 7.37
CA ILE A 34 8.26 -0.53 7.26
C ILE A 34 9.59 -1.18 7.58
N ASP A 35 9.63 -2.01 8.65
CA ASP A 35 10.82 -2.76 9.01
C ASP A 35 11.02 -3.86 7.97
N PRO A 36 12.21 -3.92 7.32
CA PRO A 36 12.42 -4.90 6.25
C PRO A 36 12.54 -6.34 6.73
N GLN A 37 12.76 -6.57 8.00
CA GLN A 37 12.88 -7.92 8.55
C GLN A 37 11.58 -8.41 9.14
N VAL A 38 11.07 -7.70 10.14
CA VAL A 38 9.81 -8.04 10.79
C VAL A 38 9.00 -6.77 11.01
N TRP A 39 7.88 -6.66 10.33
CA TRP A 39 6.99 -5.53 10.43
C TRP A 39 5.74 -5.95 11.18
N GLN A 40 5.55 -5.40 12.38
CA GLN A 40 4.35 -5.63 13.17
C GLN A 40 3.27 -4.69 12.68
N GLN A 41 2.30 -5.23 11.99
CA GLN A 41 1.20 -4.44 11.44
C GLN A 41 0.14 -4.20 12.52
N ASP A 42 -0.46 -3.01 12.47
CA ASP A 42 -1.64 -2.73 13.28
C ASP A 42 -2.84 -3.48 12.73
N ALA A 43 -3.69 -3.99 13.59
CA ALA A 43 -4.92 -4.64 13.20
C ALA A 43 -5.84 -3.65 12.47
N GLY A 44 -6.50 -4.11 11.45
CA GLY A 44 -7.41 -3.26 10.70
C GLY A 44 -7.93 -3.92 9.42
N PRO A 45 -8.78 -3.21 8.68
CA PRO A 45 -9.34 -3.76 7.46
C PRO A 45 -8.25 -3.98 6.41
N THR A 46 -8.37 -5.06 5.66
CA THR A 46 -7.46 -5.41 4.58
C THR A 46 -8.26 -5.79 3.36
N ALA A 47 -8.02 -5.12 2.25
CA ALA A 47 -8.57 -5.49 0.96
C ALA A 47 -7.70 -6.59 0.36
N PHE A 48 -8.35 -7.63 -0.15
CA PHE A 48 -7.67 -8.69 -0.89
C PHE A 48 -8.49 -8.93 -2.13
N THR A 49 -8.18 -8.19 -3.20
CA THR A 49 -9.11 -8.02 -4.31
C THR A 49 -8.41 -8.28 -5.65
N PRO A 50 -8.83 -9.32 -6.37
CA PRO A 50 -8.39 -9.47 -7.75
C PRO A 50 -9.00 -8.37 -8.63
N PHE A 51 -8.15 -7.76 -9.44
CA PHE A 51 -8.58 -6.78 -10.43
C PHE A 51 -8.73 -7.47 -11.78
N LYS A 52 -9.45 -6.82 -12.70
CA LYS A 52 -9.59 -7.34 -14.06
C LYS A 52 -8.23 -7.44 -14.74
N MET A 53 -8.05 -8.45 -15.57
CA MET A 53 -6.79 -8.67 -16.28
C MET A 53 -6.34 -7.45 -17.08
N ASP A 54 -7.27 -6.68 -17.63
CA ASP A 54 -7.00 -5.53 -18.48
C ASP A 54 -7.05 -4.20 -17.73
N THR A 55 -7.00 -4.22 -16.39
CA THR A 55 -7.01 -2.97 -15.62
C THR A 55 -5.79 -2.11 -15.96
N ASP A 56 -5.98 -0.80 -15.98
CA ASP A 56 -4.89 0.16 -16.07
C ASP A 56 -4.58 0.83 -14.73
N TYR A 57 -5.25 0.39 -13.67
CA TYR A 57 -5.14 1.03 -12.37
C TYR A 57 -3.76 0.93 -11.76
N PHE A 58 -3.00 -0.12 -12.11
CA PHE A 58 -1.63 -0.29 -11.62
C PHE A 58 -0.60 0.47 -12.46
N GLY A 59 -1.02 1.21 -13.47
CA GLY A 59 -0.17 1.91 -14.41
C GLY A 59 0.05 1.11 -15.68
N SER A 60 1.26 0.60 -15.89
CA SER A 60 1.56 -0.23 -17.04
C SER A 60 0.80 -1.56 -17.01
N LYS A 61 0.41 -2.06 -18.18
CA LYS A 61 -0.27 -3.37 -18.29
C LYS A 61 0.61 -4.53 -17.86
N GLN A 62 1.93 -4.34 -17.86
CA GLN A 62 2.88 -5.35 -17.40
C GLN A 62 2.97 -5.37 -15.87
N GLN A 63 2.50 -4.32 -15.20
CA GLN A 63 2.48 -4.26 -13.74
C GLN A 63 1.31 -5.09 -13.22
N ALA A 64 1.61 -6.22 -12.58
CA ALA A 64 0.61 -7.21 -12.21
C ALA A 64 0.04 -7.00 -10.81
N TRP A 65 0.57 -6.04 -10.02
CA TRP A 65 0.17 -5.84 -8.65
C TRP A 65 0.41 -4.41 -8.20
N MET A 66 -0.24 -4.05 -7.11
CA MET A 66 -0.06 -2.77 -6.45
C MET A 66 -0.14 -3.00 -4.95
N LEU A 67 0.76 -2.37 -4.19
CA LEU A 67 0.69 -2.40 -2.73
C LEU A 67 -0.25 -1.30 -2.24
N ASN A 68 -1.10 -1.65 -1.29
CA ASN A 68 -1.93 -0.68 -0.57
C ASN A 68 -1.51 -0.71 0.89
N PHE A 69 -1.22 0.47 1.46
CA PHE A 69 -0.85 0.60 2.86
C PHE A 69 -1.88 1.45 3.57
N ARG A 70 -2.36 0.98 4.72
CA ARG A 70 -3.23 1.79 5.58
C ARG A 70 -2.39 2.83 6.32
N VAL A 71 -2.92 4.03 6.41
CA VAL A 71 -2.29 5.12 7.19
C VAL A 71 -3.32 5.69 8.15
N ARG A 72 -2.83 6.18 9.29
CA ARG A 72 -3.70 6.81 10.29
C ARG A 72 -4.22 8.15 9.80
N SER A 73 -3.35 8.95 9.20
CA SER A 73 -3.68 10.27 8.67
C SER A 73 -3.06 10.41 7.28
N LEU A 74 -3.92 10.46 6.26
CA LEU A 74 -3.45 10.64 4.90
C LEU A 74 -2.73 11.97 4.74
N ASP A 75 -3.31 13.04 5.29
CA ASP A 75 -2.72 14.38 5.18
C ASP A 75 -1.34 14.44 5.81
N ALA A 76 -1.15 13.84 7.00
CA ALA A 76 0.14 13.81 7.66
C ALA A 76 1.17 12.99 6.88
N MET A 77 0.75 11.85 6.35
CA MET A 77 1.65 10.99 5.56
C MET A 77 2.05 11.67 4.27
N VAL A 78 1.11 12.31 3.57
CA VAL A 78 1.40 13.04 2.33
C VAL A 78 2.38 14.18 2.60
N ALA A 79 2.18 14.95 3.67
CA ALA A 79 3.10 16.03 4.04
C ALA A 79 4.51 15.50 4.34
N GLN A 80 4.61 14.37 5.03
CA GLN A 80 5.88 13.74 5.33
C GLN A 80 6.61 13.32 4.05
N LEU A 81 5.90 12.72 3.11
CA LEU A 81 6.48 12.27 1.84
C LEU A 81 6.90 13.44 0.96
N GLN A 82 6.07 14.48 0.88
CA GLN A 82 6.40 15.68 0.11
C GLN A 82 7.63 16.39 0.67
N LYS A 83 7.77 16.41 1.99
CA LYS A 83 8.98 16.97 2.63
C LYS A 83 10.24 16.18 2.29
N ALA A 84 10.10 14.91 1.97
CA ALA A 84 11.20 14.06 1.51
C ALA A 84 11.39 14.09 -0.03
N ASP A 85 10.76 15.06 -0.71
CA ASP A 85 10.80 15.22 -2.16
C ASP A 85 10.23 14.03 -2.92
N ILE A 86 9.24 13.36 -2.33
CA ILE A 86 8.54 12.25 -2.98
C ILE A 86 7.23 12.78 -3.55
N GLU A 87 7.03 12.56 -4.84
CA GLU A 87 5.80 12.96 -5.52
C GLU A 87 4.65 12.07 -5.08
N VAL A 88 3.55 12.69 -4.63
CA VAL A 88 2.35 11.98 -4.18
C VAL A 88 1.14 12.63 -4.84
N LYS A 89 0.29 11.80 -5.42
CA LYS A 89 -0.95 12.27 -6.03
C LYS A 89 -2.12 11.91 -5.11
N VAL A 90 -2.76 12.93 -4.54
CA VAL A 90 -3.92 12.75 -3.64
C VAL A 90 -5.19 12.68 -4.47
N ASP A 91 -6.01 11.66 -4.22
CA ASP A 91 -7.34 11.59 -4.79
C ASP A 91 -8.23 12.61 -4.06
N PRO A 92 -8.84 13.56 -4.78
CA PRO A 92 -9.65 14.60 -4.14
C PRO A 92 -10.96 14.10 -3.57
N GLU A 93 -11.41 12.89 -3.94
CA GLU A 93 -12.68 12.36 -3.49
C GLU A 93 -12.60 11.74 -2.10
N ASN A 94 -13.67 11.94 -1.31
CA ASN A 94 -13.89 11.22 -0.07
C ASN A 94 -14.89 10.12 -0.34
N TYR A 95 -14.41 8.87 -0.26
CA TYR A 95 -15.29 7.72 -0.44
C TYR A 95 -15.88 7.27 0.90
N SER A 96 -16.97 6.55 0.85
CA SER A 96 -17.57 6.00 2.07
C SER A 96 -16.62 5.07 2.84
N TYR A 97 -15.64 4.50 2.16
CA TYR A 97 -14.65 3.58 2.74
C TYR A 97 -13.29 4.22 2.96
N GLY A 98 -13.14 5.51 2.71
CA GLY A 98 -11.91 6.23 3.07
C GLY A 98 -11.37 7.16 1.99
N ARG A 99 -10.14 7.58 2.21
CA ARG A 99 -9.41 8.49 1.34
C ARG A 99 -8.14 7.82 0.83
N PHE A 100 -7.67 8.26 -0.35
CA PHE A 100 -6.56 7.61 -1.04
C PHE A 100 -5.56 8.60 -1.60
N ALA A 101 -4.31 8.15 -1.67
CA ALA A 101 -3.25 8.83 -2.41
C ALA A 101 -2.36 7.79 -3.09
N ARG A 102 -1.64 8.19 -4.11
CA ARG A 102 -0.80 7.29 -4.90
C ARG A 102 0.60 7.84 -5.05
N LEU A 103 1.55 6.92 -5.03
CA LEU A 103 2.95 7.23 -5.29
C LEU A 103 3.63 6.00 -5.88
N HIS A 104 4.91 6.14 -6.19
CA HIS A 104 5.74 5.03 -6.67
C HIS A 104 6.99 4.94 -5.80
N ASP A 105 7.49 3.73 -5.61
CA ASP A 105 8.79 3.56 -5.00
C ASP A 105 9.91 3.87 -6.02
N PRO A 106 11.18 3.90 -5.60
CA PRO A 106 12.26 4.25 -6.54
C PRO A 106 12.43 3.30 -7.72
N GLU A 107 11.87 2.11 -7.65
CA GLU A 107 11.91 1.15 -8.76
C GLU A 107 10.64 1.17 -9.59
N GLY A 108 9.76 2.14 -9.35
CA GLY A 108 8.55 2.33 -10.13
C GLY A 108 7.37 1.47 -9.71
N ASN A 109 7.45 0.79 -8.58
CA ASN A 109 6.33 -0.01 -8.10
C ASN A 109 5.22 0.91 -7.58
N PRO A 110 3.97 0.71 -8.02
CA PRO A 110 2.86 1.55 -7.60
C PRO A 110 2.46 1.25 -6.15
N ILE A 111 2.17 2.31 -5.42
CA ILE A 111 1.74 2.26 -4.03
C ILE A 111 0.47 3.10 -3.89
N GLU A 112 -0.52 2.55 -3.22
CA GLU A 112 -1.69 3.29 -2.81
C GLU A 112 -1.69 3.42 -1.29
N LEU A 113 -1.90 4.64 -0.80
CA LEU A 113 -2.09 4.90 0.62
C LEU A 113 -3.59 5.02 0.87
N TRP A 114 -4.05 4.40 1.95
CA TRP A 114 -5.46 4.36 2.31
C TRP A 114 -5.65 4.77 3.77
N GLU A 115 -6.40 5.86 3.97
CA GLU A 115 -6.90 6.19 5.30
C GLU A 115 -8.33 5.67 5.37
N PRO A 116 -8.57 4.55 6.07
CA PRO A 116 -9.93 4.01 6.18
C PRO A 116 -10.88 5.01 6.81
N ALA A 117 -12.14 4.98 6.38
CA ALA A 117 -13.16 5.82 6.98
C ALA A 117 -13.35 5.43 8.44
N SER A 118 -13.48 6.43 9.31
CA SER A 118 -13.75 6.16 10.72
C SER A 118 -15.10 5.49 10.87
N PRO A 119 -15.23 4.50 11.77
CA PRO A 119 -16.55 3.98 12.10
C PRO A 119 -17.39 5.10 12.69
N ALA A 120 -18.60 5.19 12.21
CA ALA A 120 -19.54 6.23 12.68
C ALA A 120 -19.97 5.97 14.13
#